data_57d34ddb9811ce3ba65f13f5c56f1b71
#
_entry.id   57d34ddb9811ce3ba65f13f5c56f1b71
#
_cell.length_a   1.000
_cell.length_b   1.000
_cell.length_c   1.000
_cell.angle_alpha   90.00
_cell.angle_beta   90.00
_cell.angle_gamma   90.00
#
_symmetry.space_group_name_H-M   'P 1'
#
loop_
_entity.id
_entity.type
_entity.pdbx_description
1 polymer ?
#
loop_
_entity_poly.entity_id
_entity_poly.type
_entity_poly.pdbx_seq_one_letter_code
_entity_poly.pdbx_strand_id
1 'polypeptide(L)'
;YSEGLHQAIEAKEGVKINEETQTMATITFQNLFRMYNKLSGMTGTAKTEEEEFRNIYNMYVIQIPTNRPVIREDLADLVYSTEEGKYTAIVKTIKKIHETGQPILVGTISVENNEKLSALLKKEGLKHEVLNAKNHAREAEIVALAGEKGAITIATNMAGRGTDIKLGKGVKELGGLCVIGTERHESRRIDNQLRGRAGRQGDPGMSQFFVSFEDDLMRRFGTDKVKNMVMALGMVGDQAIRSKSLTKSIESAQKKVEGNNFDMRKNLLDYDNVVNEQRRIIYEQRNTIIDNESIHDSIKETFRNTIEDLVTAHSKEGKITESDLKEIIECVNTNFLKSTKVKENDLKDLDEGKLIEYLSTMINDDYELKIKDAPNFEEFERAISLRIIDSLWVEHLNAMEGLKEGI
;
A
#
# COMPACT_ATOMS: atom_id res chain seq x y z
N TYR A 1 2.47 1.05 16.48
CA TYR A 1 1.55 0.51 17.50
C TYR A 1 0.66 1.64 18.00
N SER A 2 -0.63 1.40 18.15
CA SER A 2 -1.64 2.34 18.64
C SER A 2 -1.98 2.13 20.11
N GLU A 3 -2.81 3.00 20.66
CA GLU A 3 -3.40 2.86 22.01
C GLU A 3 -2.37 2.77 23.15
N GLY A 4 -1.29 3.53 23.05
CA GLY A 4 -0.25 3.57 24.08
C GLY A 4 0.68 2.36 24.14
N LEU A 5 0.47 1.33 23.29
CA LEU A 5 1.33 0.15 23.25
C LEU A 5 2.78 0.49 22.89
N HIS A 6 2.96 1.45 21.96
CA HIS A 6 4.30 1.90 21.56
C HIS A 6 5.05 2.50 22.74
N GLN A 7 4.42 3.41 23.47
CA GLN A 7 4.97 4.06 24.66
C GLN A 7 5.24 3.05 25.79
N ALA A 8 4.36 2.05 25.94
CA ALA A 8 4.56 0.97 26.92
C ALA A 8 5.81 0.13 26.59
N ILE A 9 6.07 -0.14 25.30
CA ILE A 9 7.28 -0.85 24.87
C ILE A 9 8.53 0.03 25.09
N GLU A 10 8.46 1.31 24.73
CA GLU A 10 9.55 2.27 24.95
C GLU A 10 9.91 2.37 26.44
N ALA A 11 8.89 2.43 27.32
CA ALA A 11 9.08 2.43 28.78
C ALA A 11 9.73 1.13 29.27
N LYS A 12 9.27 -0.02 28.76
CA LYS A 12 9.82 -1.34 29.13
C LYS A 12 11.29 -1.47 28.72
N GLU A 13 11.64 -0.99 27.52
CA GLU A 13 13.01 -1.06 27.01
C GLU A 13 13.92 0.08 27.51
N GLY A 14 13.41 0.98 28.36
CA GLY A 14 14.16 2.07 28.98
C GLY A 14 14.66 3.15 28.00
N VAL A 15 14.01 3.27 26.85
CA VAL A 15 14.29 4.33 25.87
C VAL A 15 13.39 5.55 26.11
N LYS A 16 13.72 6.68 25.49
CA LYS A 16 12.91 7.90 25.61
C LYS A 16 11.50 7.63 25.09
N ILE A 17 10.50 7.89 25.93
CA ILE A 17 9.09 7.80 25.55
C ILE A 17 8.76 9.00 24.66
N ASN A 18 8.23 8.72 23.46
CA ASN A 18 7.78 9.76 22.53
C ASN A 18 6.31 10.12 22.79
N GLU A 19 5.92 11.32 22.36
CA GLU A 19 4.54 11.76 22.42
C GLU A 19 3.67 10.88 21.50
N GLU A 20 2.44 10.62 21.92
CA GLU A 20 1.48 9.91 21.12
C GLU A 20 1.02 10.79 19.94
N THR A 21 1.02 10.22 18.74
CA THR A 21 0.55 10.90 17.54
C THR A 21 -0.77 10.28 17.09
N GLN A 22 -1.76 11.11 16.82
CA GLN A 22 -3.03 10.68 16.25
C GLN A 22 -3.00 10.84 14.73
N THR A 23 -3.32 9.77 14.01
CA THR A 23 -3.50 9.83 12.56
C THR A 23 -4.81 10.53 12.25
N MET A 24 -4.75 11.69 11.60
CA MET A 24 -5.93 12.49 11.28
C MET A 24 -6.66 11.97 10.03
N ALA A 25 -5.93 11.49 9.04
CA ALA A 25 -6.48 10.91 7.81
C ALA A 25 -5.46 10.04 7.10
N THR A 26 -5.93 9.09 6.32
CA THR A 26 -5.13 8.21 5.46
C THR A 26 -5.65 8.26 4.04
N ILE A 27 -4.80 7.93 3.08
CA ILE A 27 -5.16 7.73 1.68
C ILE A 27 -4.37 6.53 1.15
N THR A 28 -4.98 5.70 0.32
CA THR A 28 -4.26 4.62 -0.35
C THR A 28 -3.27 5.18 -1.38
N PHE A 29 -2.17 4.47 -1.61
CA PHE A 29 -1.22 4.86 -2.67
C PHE A 29 -1.90 4.94 -4.04
N GLN A 30 -2.87 4.07 -4.32
CA GLN A 30 -3.60 4.07 -5.56
C GLN A 30 -4.36 5.40 -5.77
N ASN A 31 -5.12 5.83 -4.77
CA ASN A 31 -5.86 7.09 -4.85
C ASN A 31 -4.93 8.31 -4.84
N LEU A 32 -3.83 8.27 -4.07
CA LEU A 32 -2.83 9.33 -4.09
C LEU A 32 -2.27 9.54 -5.51
N PHE A 33 -1.83 8.47 -6.17
CA PHE A 33 -1.26 8.60 -7.52
C PHE A 33 -2.29 8.95 -8.59
N ARG A 34 -3.56 8.58 -8.41
CA ARG A 34 -4.66 8.99 -9.30
C ARG A 34 -4.99 10.48 -9.23
N MET A 35 -4.55 11.20 -8.20
CA MET A 35 -4.72 12.65 -8.10
C MET A 35 -3.82 13.44 -9.06
N TYR A 36 -2.78 12.83 -9.61
CA TYR A 36 -1.88 13.52 -10.56
C TYR A 36 -2.48 13.56 -11.97
N ASN A 37 -2.48 14.74 -12.57
CA ASN A 37 -2.95 14.95 -13.94
C ASN A 37 -2.09 14.21 -14.98
N LYS A 38 -0.80 14.07 -14.72
CA LYS A 38 0.14 13.31 -15.53
C LYS A 38 0.88 12.32 -14.64
N LEU A 39 0.68 11.05 -14.90
CA LEU A 39 1.32 9.97 -14.19
C LEU A 39 2.08 9.08 -15.17
N SER A 40 3.34 8.85 -14.89
CA SER A 40 4.16 7.89 -15.64
C SER A 40 5.18 7.24 -14.70
N GLY A 41 5.65 6.07 -15.09
CA GLY A 41 6.64 5.32 -14.33
C GLY A 41 7.56 4.54 -15.26
N MET A 42 8.69 4.11 -14.74
CA MET A 42 9.70 3.37 -15.52
C MET A 42 10.27 2.23 -14.70
N THR A 43 10.17 1.01 -15.25
CA THR A 43 10.75 -0.20 -14.64
C THR A 43 11.00 -1.25 -15.72
N GLY A 44 11.94 -2.15 -15.48
CA GLY A 44 12.20 -3.29 -16.37
C GLY A 44 11.21 -4.45 -16.24
N THR A 45 10.24 -4.39 -15.33
CA THR A 45 9.38 -5.54 -14.99
C THR A 45 7.88 -5.23 -14.97
N ALA A 46 7.44 -4.09 -15.53
CA ALA A 46 6.02 -3.68 -15.48
C ALA A 46 5.09 -4.57 -16.33
N LYS A 47 5.60 -5.24 -17.36
CA LYS A 47 4.76 -5.96 -18.34
C LYS A 47 3.93 -7.07 -17.72
N THR A 48 4.39 -7.71 -16.66
CA THR A 48 3.65 -8.74 -15.92
C THR A 48 2.41 -8.20 -15.21
N GLU A 49 2.41 -6.91 -14.87
CA GLU A 49 1.36 -6.21 -14.11
C GLU A 49 0.56 -5.23 -15.00
N GLU A 50 0.64 -5.34 -16.32
CA GLU A 50 -0.01 -4.40 -17.27
C GLU A 50 -1.52 -4.30 -17.06
N GLU A 51 -2.17 -5.40 -16.72
CA GLU A 51 -3.60 -5.44 -16.47
C GLU A 51 -3.97 -4.59 -15.24
N GLU A 52 -3.18 -4.68 -14.17
CA GLU A 52 -3.37 -3.87 -12.96
C GLU A 52 -3.14 -2.37 -13.26
N PHE A 53 -2.08 -2.01 -14.00
CA PHE A 53 -1.84 -0.63 -14.40
C PHE A 53 -2.97 -0.06 -15.24
N ARG A 54 -3.54 -0.85 -16.14
CA ARG A 54 -4.67 -0.42 -16.97
C ARG A 54 -5.94 -0.24 -16.15
N ASN A 55 -6.27 -1.18 -15.28
CA ASN A 55 -7.52 -1.18 -14.53
C ASN A 55 -7.55 -0.12 -13.42
N ILE A 56 -6.41 0.11 -12.75
CA ILE A 56 -6.34 1.05 -11.61
C ILE A 56 -6.00 2.46 -12.07
N TYR A 57 -5.02 2.63 -12.98
CA TYR A 57 -4.47 3.94 -13.33
C TYR A 57 -4.77 4.37 -14.78
N ASN A 58 -5.47 3.54 -15.55
CA ASN A 58 -5.70 3.74 -16.99
C ASN A 58 -4.40 3.97 -17.78
N MET A 59 -3.32 3.25 -17.38
CA MET A 59 -2.01 3.34 -18.01
C MET A 59 -1.69 2.09 -18.81
N TYR A 60 -1.03 2.28 -19.96
CA TYR A 60 -0.50 1.19 -20.77
C TYR A 60 0.98 0.97 -20.47
N VAL A 61 1.43 -0.28 -20.57
CA VAL A 61 2.83 -0.63 -20.44
C VAL A 61 3.46 -0.77 -21.81
N ILE A 62 4.36 0.16 -22.14
CA ILE A 62 5.11 0.17 -23.39
C ILE A 62 6.49 -0.43 -23.16
N GLN A 63 6.83 -1.50 -23.89
CA GLN A 63 8.14 -2.09 -23.85
C GLN A 63 9.08 -1.38 -24.83
N ILE A 64 10.10 -0.73 -24.30
CA ILE A 64 11.15 -0.10 -25.08
C ILE A 64 12.26 -1.14 -25.29
N PRO A 65 12.71 -1.40 -26.53
CA PRO A 65 13.80 -2.33 -26.78
C PRO A 65 15.07 -1.94 -26.02
N THR A 66 15.81 -2.94 -25.57
CA THR A 66 17.08 -2.72 -24.86
C THR A 66 18.14 -2.14 -25.81
N ASN A 67 19.02 -1.28 -25.29
CA ASN A 67 20.13 -0.69 -26.04
C ASN A 67 21.06 -1.75 -26.66
N ARG A 68 21.29 -2.84 -25.92
CA ARG A 68 22.04 -4.02 -26.40
C ARG A 68 21.21 -5.27 -26.17
N PRO A 69 21.29 -6.29 -27.04
CA PRO A 69 20.59 -7.54 -26.85
C PRO A 69 20.91 -8.19 -25.51
N VAL A 70 19.93 -8.79 -24.87
CA VAL A 70 20.13 -9.60 -23.67
C VAL A 70 20.67 -10.96 -24.11
N ILE A 71 21.90 -11.26 -23.74
CA ILE A 71 22.58 -12.53 -24.06
C ILE A 71 22.70 -13.44 -22.83
N ARG A 72 22.07 -13.05 -21.71
CA ARG A 72 21.96 -13.87 -20.49
C ARG A 72 21.18 -15.15 -20.80
N GLU A 73 21.68 -16.27 -20.27
CA GLU A 73 20.99 -17.56 -20.35
C GLU A 73 20.12 -17.77 -19.12
N ASP A 74 18.79 -17.84 -19.33
CA ASP A 74 17.83 -18.17 -18.29
C ASP A 74 17.53 -19.66 -18.35
N LEU A 75 18.17 -20.44 -17.46
CA LEU A 75 18.05 -21.89 -17.40
C LEU A 75 16.69 -22.31 -16.82
N ALA A 76 16.24 -23.52 -17.20
CA ALA A 76 15.04 -24.11 -16.64
C ALA A 76 15.18 -24.35 -15.12
N ASP A 77 14.06 -24.27 -14.42
CA ASP A 77 14.00 -24.54 -12.99
C ASP A 77 14.44 -25.97 -12.67
N LEU A 78 15.13 -26.12 -11.55
CA LEU A 78 15.46 -27.40 -10.95
C LEU A 78 14.46 -27.65 -9.81
N VAL A 79 13.65 -28.68 -9.94
CA VAL A 79 12.60 -29.01 -8.97
C VAL A 79 13.02 -30.21 -8.14
N TYR A 80 12.89 -30.09 -6.82
CA TYR A 80 13.27 -31.10 -5.84
C TYR A 80 12.05 -31.54 -5.02
N SER A 81 12.10 -32.77 -4.51
CA SER A 81 11.05 -33.30 -3.65
C SER A 81 11.04 -32.63 -2.28
N THR A 82 12.21 -32.35 -1.72
CA THR A 82 12.38 -31.80 -0.37
C THR A 82 13.21 -30.51 -0.38
N GLU A 83 13.01 -29.68 0.64
CA GLU A 83 13.81 -28.48 0.85
C GLU A 83 15.28 -28.81 1.15
N GLU A 84 15.54 -29.87 1.92
CA GLU A 84 16.90 -30.31 2.26
C GLU A 84 17.69 -30.72 1.01
N GLY A 85 17.07 -31.51 0.13
CA GLY A 85 17.64 -31.89 -1.16
C GLY A 85 17.95 -30.69 -2.05
N LYS A 86 17.04 -29.71 -2.07
CA LYS A 86 17.21 -28.43 -2.78
C LYS A 86 18.45 -27.67 -2.26
N TYR A 87 18.56 -27.44 -0.95
CA TYR A 87 19.72 -26.73 -0.39
C TYR A 87 21.05 -27.46 -0.60
N THR A 88 21.06 -28.79 -0.47
CA THR A 88 22.24 -29.61 -0.79
C THR A 88 22.69 -29.39 -2.23
N ALA A 89 21.76 -29.39 -3.17
CA ALA A 89 22.05 -29.16 -4.58
C ALA A 89 22.51 -27.73 -4.87
N ILE A 90 21.93 -26.73 -4.21
CA ILE A 90 22.37 -25.33 -4.30
C ILE A 90 23.82 -25.20 -3.88
N VAL A 91 24.20 -25.74 -2.72
CA VAL A 91 25.57 -25.69 -2.20
C VAL A 91 26.57 -26.38 -3.14
N LYS A 92 26.20 -27.58 -3.64
CA LYS A 92 27.02 -28.30 -4.66
C LYS A 92 27.21 -27.45 -5.93
N THR A 93 26.12 -26.78 -6.38
CA THR A 93 26.18 -25.93 -7.59
C THR A 93 27.03 -24.69 -7.37
N ILE A 94 26.89 -24.02 -6.24
CA ILE A 94 27.71 -22.87 -5.87
C ILE A 94 29.18 -23.25 -5.83
N LYS A 95 29.55 -24.37 -5.22
CA LYS A 95 30.91 -24.86 -5.16
C LYS A 95 31.52 -25.07 -6.54
N LYS A 96 30.78 -25.77 -7.43
CA LYS A 96 31.20 -26.03 -8.80
C LYS A 96 31.41 -24.75 -9.61
N ILE A 97 30.53 -23.76 -9.48
CA ILE A 97 30.63 -22.48 -10.19
C ILE A 97 31.77 -21.63 -9.59
N HIS A 98 31.92 -21.62 -8.27
CA HIS A 98 32.98 -20.91 -7.59
C HIS A 98 34.37 -21.39 -8.03
N GLU A 99 34.56 -22.68 -8.27
CA GLU A 99 35.80 -23.28 -8.79
C GLU A 99 36.20 -22.72 -10.16
N THR A 100 35.26 -22.26 -10.97
CA THR A 100 35.55 -21.57 -12.25
C THR A 100 35.95 -20.12 -12.08
N GLY A 101 35.78 -19.56 -10.90
CA GLY A 101 35.96 -18.13 -10.60
C GLY A 101 34.83 -17.23 -11.04
N GLN A 102 33.70 -17.75 -11.53
CA GLN A 102 32.53 -16.97 -11.88
C GLN A 102 31.87 -16.42 -10.62
N PRO A 103 31.53 -15.12 -10.55
CA PRO A 103 30.83 -14.55 -9.40
C PRO A 103 29.35 -15.06 -9.33
N ILE A 104 28.87 -15.24 -8.11
CA ILE A 104 27.56 -15.83 -7.83
C ILE A 104 26.75 -14.88 -6.94
N LEU A 105 25.53 -14.55 -7.38
CA LEU A 105 24.51 -13.88 -6.57
C LEU A 105 23.40 -14.88 -6.26
N VAL A 106 23.19 -15.15 -4.98
CA VAL A 106 22.10 -16.04 -4.53
C VAL A 106 20.99 -15.21 -3.94
N GLY A 107 19.82 -15.26 -4.57
CA GLY A 107 18.60 -14.60 -4.09
C GLY A 107 17.78 -15.52 -3.19
N THR A 108 17.42 -15.03 -2.00
CA THR A 108 16.54 -15.71 -1.04
C THR A 108 15.28 -14.87 -0.78
N ILE A 109 14.18 -15.51 -0.37
CA ILE A 109 12.92 -14.82 -0.08
C ILE A 109 12.96 -14.15 1.30
N SER A 110 13.56 -14.81 2.30
CA SER A 110 13.56 -14.35 3.69
C SER A 110 14.98 -14.23 4.28
N VAL A 111 15.07 -13.50 5.38
CA VAL A 111 16.31 -13.40 6.16
C VAL A 111 16.68 -14.77 6.76
N GLU A 112 15.70 -15.57 7.17
CA GLU A 112 15.92 -16.91 7.71
C GLU A 112 16.57 -17.84 6.67
N ASN A 113 16.04 -17.86 5.44
CA ASN A 113 16.62 -18.64 4.34
C ASN A 113 18.02 -18.18 3.97
N ASN A 114 18.29 -16.88 4.10
CA ASN A 114 19.60 -16.27 3.91
C ASN A 114 20.60 -16.78 4.99
N GLU A 115 20.21 -16.77 6.27
CA GLU A 115 21.03 -17.27 7.38
C GLU A 115 21.26 -18.78 7.29
N LYS A 116 20.23 -19.55 6.94
CA LYS A 116 20.32 -21.00 6.72
C LYS A 116 21.34 -21.36 5.64
N LEU A 117 21.25 -20.71 4.48
CA LEU A 117 22.19 -20.92 3.39
C LEU A 117 23.61 -20.50 3.77
N SER A 118 23.76 -19.36 4.45
CA SER A 118 25.05 -18.88 4.95
C SER A 118 25.72 -19.90 5.87
N ALA A 119 24.94 -20.52 6.78
CA ALA A 119 25.47 -21.57 7.66
C ALA A 119 25.95 -22.80 6.89
N LEU A 120 25.23 -23.20 5.83
CA LEU A 120 25.63 -24.31 4.97
C LEU A 120 26.90 -24.02 4.18
N LEU A 121 27.03 -22.82 3.60
CA LEU A 121 28.27 -22.42 2.87
C LEU A 121 29.47 -22.31 3.80
N LYS A 122 29.30 -21.85 5.05
CA LYS A 122 30.37 -21.85 6.06
C LYS A 122 30.88 -23.24 6.39
N LYS A 123 29.98 -24.25 6.49
CA LYS A 123 30.34 -25.66 6.71
C LYS A 123 31.21 -26.20 5.57
N GLU A 124 30.97 -25.78 4.33
CA GLU A 124 31.74 -26.15 3.15
C GLU A 124 33.00 -25.29 2.96
N GLY A 125 33.28 -24.35 3.86
CA GLY A 125 34.47 -23.49 3.79
C GLY A 125 34.41 -22.42 2.69
N LEU A 126 33.23 -22.15 2.13
CA LEU A 126 33.03 -21.15 1.08
C LEU A 126 32.88 -19.75 1.68
N LYS A 127 33.85 -18.87 1.38
CA LYS A 127 33.77 -17.46 1.79
C LYS A 127 32.64 -16.76 1.01
N HIS A 128 31.82 -16.03 1.68
CA HIS A 128 30.69 -15.31 1.08
C HIS A 128 30.31 -14.08 1.90
N GLU A 129 29.67 -13.12 1.25
CA GLU A 129 29.05 -11.95 1.87
C GLU A 129 27.53 -12.13 1.94
N VAL A 130 26.92 -11.55 3.00
CA VAL A 130 25.47 -11.63 3.26
C VAL A 130 24.90 -10.22 3.24
N LEU A 131 23.93 -10.01 2.36
CA LEU A 131 23.24 -8.75 2.16
C LEU A 131 21.77 -8.89 2.56
N ASN A 132 21.42 -8.35 3.72
CA ASN A 132 20.06 -8.35 4.25
C ASN A 132 19.79 -7.08 5.08
N ALA A 133 18.55 -6.92 5.58
CA ALA A 133 18.13 -5.77 6.34
C ALA A 133 18.95 -5.48 7.61
N LYS A 134 19.68 -6.46 8.13
CA LYS A 134 20.55 -6.30 9.32
C LYS A 134 21.90 -5.60 8.99
N ASN A 135 22.29 -5.56 7.71
CA ASN A 135 23.63 -5.12 7.27
C ASN A 135 23.61 -3.88 6.35
N HIS A 136 22.64 -2.99 6.52
CA HIS A 136 22.47 -1.80 5.66
C HIS A 136 23.72 -0.91 5.55
N ALA A 137 24.47 -0.75 6.64
CA ALA A 137 25.65 0.14 6.66
C ALA A 137 26.77 -0.30 5.66
N ARG A 138 26.84 -1.60 5.31
CA ARG A 138 27.84 -2.16 4.39
C ARG A 138 27.26 -2.55 3.03
N GLU A 139 26.01 -2.24 2.77
CA GLU A 139 25.31 -2.65 1.54
C GLU A 139 26.06 -2.24 0.27
N ALA A 140 26.47 -0.97 0.19
CA ALA A 140 27.17 -0.44 -0.98
C ALA A 140 28.53 -1.14 -1.22
N GLU A 141 29.28 -1.44 -0.15
CA GLU A 141 30.55 -2.15 -0.24
C GLU A 141 30.37 -3.58 -0.75
N ILE A 142 29.38 -4.31 -0.18
CA ILE A 142 29.09 -5.69 -0.56
C ILE A 142 28.65 -5.77 -2.02
N VAL A 143 27.78 -4.86 -2.46
CA VAL A 143 27.29 -4.82 -3.86
C VAL A 143 28.43 -4.47 -4.81
N ALA A 144 29.34 -3.57 -4.45
CA ALA A 144 30.50 -3.23 -5.26
C ALA A 144 31.41 -4.44 -5.51
N LEU A 145 31.52 -5.35 -4.55
CA LEU A 145 32.36 -6.55 -4.64
C LEU A 145 31.62 -7.77 -5.25
N ALA A 146 30.29 -7.73 -5.36
CA ALA A 146 29.49 -8.87 -5.80
C ALA A 146 29.76 -9.30 -7.25
N GLY A 147 30.34 -8.43 -8.08
CA GLY A 147 30.72 -8.72 -9.46
C GLY A 147 32.19 -9.12 -9.64
N GLU A 148 32.99 -9.19 -8.58
CA GLU A 148 34.38 -9.57 -8.65
C GLU A 148 34.57 -11.08 -8.81
N LYS A 149 35.70 -11.47 -9.39
CA LYS A 149 36.04 -12.88 -9.65
C LYS A 149 35.94 -13.73 -8.37
N GLY A 150 35.17 -14.80 -8.42
CA GLY A 150 34.97 -15.74 -7.32
C GLY A 150 34.17 -15.21 -6.15
N ALA A 151 33.52 -14.05 -6.27
CA ALA A 151 32.63 -13.52 -5.24
C ALA A 151 31.39 -14.39 -5.09
N ILE A 152 30.96 -14.65 -3.86
CA ILE A 152 29.69 -15.27 -3.52
C ILE A 152 28.94 -14.28 -2.64
N THR A 153 27.77 -13.84 -3.11
CA THR A 153 26.90 -12.92 -2.36
C THR A 153 25.52 -13.55 -2.18
N ILE A 154 25.06 -13.65 -0.93
CA ILE A 154 23.70 -14.08 -0.62
C ILE A 154 22.89 -12.81 -0.30
N ALA A 155 21.79 -12.59 -0.99
CA ALA A 155 20.98 -11.39 -0.82
C ALA A 155 19.50 -11.73 -0.70
N THR A 156 18.76 -11.02 0.16
CA THR A 156 17.30 -11.00 0.05
C THR A 156 16.89 -10.21 -1.20
N ASN A 157 15.73 -10.52 -1.76
CA ASN A 157 15.25 -9.94 -3.02
C ASN A 157 15.24 -8.40 -3.05
N MET A 158 15.07 -7.74 -1.90
CA MET A 158 15.02 -6.28 -1.79
C MET A 158 16.40 -5.64 -1.58
N ALA A 159 17.38 -6.38 -1.09
CA ALA A 159 18.71 -5.87 -0.80
C ALA A 159 19.46 -5.54 -2.10
N GLY A 160 20.20 -4.44 -2.11
CA GLY A 160 20.93 -3.93 -3.27
C GLY A 160 20.03 -3.44 -4.42
N ARG A 161 18.73 -3.17 -4.18
CA ARG A 161 17.84 -2.62 -5.19
C ARG A 161 18.27 -1.19 -5.55
N GLY A 162 18.29 -0.88 -6.86
CA GLY A 162 18.74 0.42 -7.36
C GLY A 162 20.26 0.52 -7.57
N THR A 163 21.05 -0.44 -7.08
CA THR A 163 22.49 -0.46 -7.26
C THR A 163 22.89 -1.44 -8.36
N ASP A 164 23.81 -1.02 -9.22
CA ASP A 164 24.34 -1.85 -10.32
C ASP A 164 25.52 -2.71 -9.85
N ILE A 165 25.49 -4.01 -10.19
CA ILE A 165 26.61 -4.93 -9.97
C ILE A 165 27.52 -4.86 -11.19
N LYS A 166 28.65 -4.20 -11.05
CA LYS A 166 29.65 -4.10 -12.10
C LYS A 166 30.53 -5.34 -12.13
N LEU A 167 30.74 -5.92 -13.31
CA LEU A 167 31.61 -7.08 -13.47
C LEU A 167 33.05 -6.67 -13.38
N GLY A 168 33.83 -7.38 -12.55
CA GLY A 168 35.28 -7.25 -12.42
C GLY A 168 36.01 -7.62 -13.71
N LYS A 169 37.32 -7.32 -13.75
CA LYS A 169 38.16 -7.63 -14.90
C LYS A 169 38.24 -9.15 -15.14
N GLY A 170 37.99 -9.58 -16.38
CA GLY A 170 38.05 -10.99 -16.76
C GLY A 170 36.81 -11.82 -16.40
N VAL A 171 35.79 -11.23 -15.80
CA VAL A 171 34.54 -11.95 -15.39
C VAL A 171 33.62 -12.20 -16.58
N LYS A 172 33.66 -11.35 -17.61
CA LYS A 172 32.88 -11.58 -18.84
C LYS A 172 33.27 -12.85 -19.56
N GLU A 173 34.56 -13.14 -19.60
CA GLU A 173 35.11 -14.35 -20.20
C GLU A 173 34.77 -15.62 -19.41
N LEU A 174 34.45 -15.48 -18.11
CA LEU A 174 34.00 -16.58 -17.25
C LEU A 174 32.46 -16.80 -17.34
N GLY A 175 31.76 -16.05 -18.21
CA GLY A 175 30.30 -16.16 -18.37
C GLY A 175 29.48 -15.10 -17.60
N GLY A 176 30.15 -14.08 -17.03
CA GLY A 176 29.50 -12.99 -16.30
C GLY A 176 28.95 -13.39 -14.94
N LEU A 177 27.94 -12.70 -14.45
CA LEU A 177 27.31 -12.96 -13.15
C LEU A 177 26.36 -14.15 -13.23
N CYS A 178 26.54 -15.12 -12.34
CA CYS A 178 25.58 -16.22 -12.13
C CYS A 178 24.56 -15.82 -11.06
N VAL A 179 23.27 -15.88 -11.37
CA VAL A 179 22.17 -15.63 -10.45
C VAL A 179 21.48 -16.94 -10.10
N ILE A 180 21.41 -17.26 -8.82
CA ILE A 180 20.71 -18.44 -8.29
C ILE A 180 19.54 -17.95 -7.44
N GLY A 181 18.30 -18.35 -7.79
CA GLY A 181 17.13 -18.17 -6.93
C GLY A 181 16.93 -19.44 -6.10
N THR A 182 16.80 -19.31 -4.78
CA THR A 182 16.57 -20.45 -3.88
C THR A 182 15.11 -20.91 -3.87
N GLU A 183 14.22 -20.09 -4.41
CA GLU A 183 12.77 -20.32 -4.52
C GLU A 183 12.20 -19.42 -5.60
N ARG A 184 10.97 -19.71 -6.06
CA ARG A 184 10.15 -18.77 -6.83
C ARG A 184 9.39 -17.86 -5.90
N HIS A 185 9.38 -16.57 -6.19
CA HIS A 185 8.59 -15.59 -5.46
C HIS A 185 7.10 -15.70 -5.82
N GLU A 186 6.25 -15.09 -5.01
CA GLU A 186 4.80 -15.01 -5.28
C GLU A 186 4.47 -14.21 -6.56
N SER A 187 5.36 -13.35 -7.02
CA SER A 187 5.20 -12.59 -8.26
C SER A 187 6.35 -12.82 -9.21
N ARG A 188 6.03 -13.11 -10.48
CA ARG A 188 6.99 -13.24 -11.61
C ARG A 188 7.82 -11.98 -11.78
N ARG A 189 7.27 -10.82 -11.44
CA ARG A 189 7.97 -9.53 -11.46
C ARG A 189 9.21 -9.55 -10.57
N ILE A 190 9.11 -10.15 -9.39
CA ILE A 190 10.24 -10.23 -8.44
C ILE A 190 11.29 -11.19 -8.96
N ASP A 191 10.92 -12.33 -9.52
CA ASP A 191 11.86 -13.26 -10.18
C ASP A 191 12.59 -12.57 -11.33
N ASN A 192 11.90 -11.80 -12.15
CA ASN A 192 12.50 -11.04 -13.23
C ASN A 192 13.45 -9.94 -12.73
N GLN A 193 13.16 -9.31 -11.60
CA GLN A 193 14.07 -8.36 -10.96
C GLN A 193 15.34 -9.05 -10.47
N LEU A 194 15.26 -10.26 -9.94
CA LEU A 194 16.43 -11.04 -9.54
C LEU A 194 17.25 -11.45 -10.76
N ARG A 195 16.63 -12.04 -11.80
CA ARG A 195 17.31 -12.37 -13.07
C ARG A 195 17.97 -11.14 -13.68
N GLY A 196 17.31 -9.99 -13.63
CA GLY A 196 17.79 -8.71 -14.16
C GLY A 196 19.01 -8.13 -13.45
N ARG A 197 19.51 -8.78 -12.40
CA ARG A 197 20.82 -8.44 -11.81
C ARG A 197 21.99 -8.85 -12.70
N ALA A 198 21.82 -9.86 -13.55
CA ALA A 198 22.81 -10.33 -14.50
C ALA A 198 22.43 -9.97 -15.95
N GLY A 199 23.39 -9.99 -16.85
CA GLY A 199 23.17 -9.78 -18.29
C GLY A 199 22.80 -8.36 -18.67
N ARG A 200 23.32 -7.35 -17.98
CA ARG A 200 23.06 -5.94 -18.24
C ARG A 200 23.93 -5.42 -19.36
N GLN A 201 23.39 -4.52 -20.19
CA GLN A 201 24.13 -3.83 -21.27
C GLN A 201 24.87 -4.78 -22.23
N GLY A 202 24.29 -5.95 -22.51
CA GLY A 202 24.89 -6.96 -23.38
C GLY A 202 26.01 -7.77 -22.74
N ASP A 203 26.16 -7.71 -21.44
CA ASP A 203 27.09 -8.59 -20.71
C ASP A 203 26.55 -10.03 -20.67
N PRO A 204 27.42 -11.05 -20.68
CA PRO A 204 27.02 -12.41 -20.43
C PRO A 204 26.53 -12.57 -18.99
N GLY A 205 25.77 -13.63 -18.75
CA GLY A 205 25.25 -13.98 -17.45
C GLY A 205 24.38 -15.22 -17.53
N MET A 206 24.05 -15.77 -16.39
CA MET A 206 23.12 -16.89 -16.32
C MET A 206 22.18 -16.73 -15.12
N SER A 207 20.99 -17.31 -15.22
CA SER A 207 20.09 -17.43 -14.07
C SER A 207 19.49 -18.82 -13.98
N GLN A 208 19.31 -19.31 -12.75
CA GLN A 208 18.63 -20.57 -12.48
C GLN A 208 17.90 -20.52 -11.14
N PHE A 209 16.69 -21.07 -11.11
CA PHE A 209 15.92 -21.22 -9.89
C PHE A 209 15.90 -22.67 -9.42
N PHE A 210 16.02 -22.85 -8.12
CA PHE A 210 15.92 -24.10 -7.40
C PHE A 210 14.63 -24.09 -6.59
N VAL A 211 13.73 -25.01 -6.86
CA VAL A 211 12.38 -25.02 -6.28
C VAL A 211 12.14 -26.36 -5.60
N SER A 212 11.44 -26.37 -4.48
CA SER A 212 10.97 -27.56 -3.78
C SER A 212 9.45 -27.61 -3.74
N PHE A 213 8.88 -28.82 -3.68
CA PHE A 213 7.45 -28.96 -3.38
C PHE A 213 7.08 -28.55 -1.95
N GLU A 214 8.07 -28.40 -1.08
CA GLU A 214 7.90 -27.91 0.27
C GLU A 214 7.95 -26.38 0.38
N ASP A 215 8.36 -25.66 -0.69
CA ASP A 215 8.36 -24.21 -0.75
C ASP A 215 6.92 -23.69 -0.62
N ASP A 216 6.73 -22.54 0.04
CA ASP A 216 5.42 -21.97 0.35
C ASP A 216 4.52 -21.79 -0.88
N LEU A 217 5.07 -21.31 -1.99
CA LEU A 217 4.35 -21.17 -3.25
C LEU A 217 3.79 -22.51 -3.72
N MET A 218 4.62 -23.54 -3.68
CA MET A 218 4.26 -24.88 -4.15
C MET A 218 3.30 -25.57 -3.19
N ARG A 219 3.45 -25.35 -1.88
CA ARG A 219 2.58 -25.91 -0.84
C ARG A 219 1.16 -25.34 -0.91
N ARG A 220 1.04 -24.02 -1.13
CA ARG A 220 -0.27 -23.33 -1.15
C ARG A 220 -0.99 -23.44 -2.50
N PHE A 221 -0.27 -23.38 -3.60
CA PHE A 221 -0.83 -23.22 -4.95
C PHE A 221 -0.39 -24.30 -5.93
N GLY A 222 0.51 -25.19 -5.54
CA GLY A 222 0.89 -26.36 -6.31
C GLY A 222 -0.28 -27.33 -6.46
N THR A 223 -0.44 -27.91 -7.64
CA THR A 223 -1.50 -28.90 -7.87
C THR A 223 -1.06 -30.26 -7.33
N ASP A 224 -1.95 -30.95 -6.58
CA ASP A 224 -1.72 -32.32 -6.08
C ASP A 224 -1.37 -33.28 -7.21
N LYS A 225 -1.85 -33.04 -8.42
CA LYS A 225 -1.50 -33.83 -9.63
C LYS A 225 0.01 -33.81 -9.91
N VAL A 226 0.67 -32.66 -9.75
CA VAL A 226 2.11 -32.57 -10.00
C VAL A 226 2.89 -33.26 -8.89
N LYS A 227 2.47 -33.09 -7.63
CA LYS A 227 3.07 -33.77 -6.48
C LYS A 227 2.95 -35.28 -6.59
N ASN A 228 1.77 -35.78 -6.93
CA ASN A 228 1.50 -37.22 -7.13
C ASN A 228 2.26 -37.80 -8.32
N MET A 229 2.40 -37.05 -9.42
CA MET A 229 3.19 -37.46 -10.57
C MET A 229 4.67 -37.64 -10.23
N VAL A 230 5.23 -36.75 -9.42
CA VAL A 230 6.63 -36.84 -8.99
C VAL A 230 6.84 -37.98 -7.99
N MET A 231 5.90 -38.19 -7.06
CA MET A 231 5.93 -39.32 -6.14
C MET A 231 5.83 -40.67 -6.89
N ALA A 232 5.00 -40.74 -7.92
CA ALA A 232 4.86 -41.94 -8.78
C ALA A 232 6.14 -42.24 -9.57
N LEU A 233 6.98 -41.25 -9.86
CA LEU A 233 8.27 -41.41 -10.52
C LEU A 233 9.38 -41.96 -9.61
N GLY A 234 9.08 -42.16 -8.30
CA GLY A 234 10.02 -42.77 -7.35
C GLY A 234 11.25 -41.88 -7.05
N MET A 235 11.17 -40.60 -7.35
CA MET A 235 12.30 -39.66 -7.16
C MET A 235 12.35 -39.21 -5.69
N VAL A 236 13.35 -39.72 -4.98
CA VAL A 236 13.60 -39.40 -3.56
C VAL A 236 14.97 -38.71 -3.43
N GLY A 237 14.99 -37.64 -2.63
CA GLY A 237 16.24 -36.99 -2.22
C GLY A 237 16.66 -35.79 -3.09
N ASP A 238 17.95 -35.71 -3.39
CA ASP A 238 18.63 -34.57 -4.05
C ASP A 238 18.64 -34.63 -5.59
N GLN A 239 17.82 -35.52 -6.19
CA GLN A 239 17.67 -35.61 -7.64
C GLN A 239 16.79 -34.50 -8.18
N ALA A 240 17.33 -33.67 -9.07
CA ALA A 240 16.60 -32.61 -9.72
C ALA A 240 15.74 -33.11 -10.88
N ILE A 241 14.51 -32.64 -10.92
CA ILE A 241 13.63 -32.86 -12.07
C ILE A 241 13.73 -31.61 -12.96
N ARG A 242 14.13 -31.84 -14.22
CA ARG A 242 14.14 -30.79 -15.26
C ARG A 242 12.98 -31.04 -16.21
N SER A 243 11.95 -30.23 -16.15
CA SER A 243 10.81 -30.35 -17.05
C SER A 243 10.23 -28.97 -17.36
N LYS A 244 10.08 -28.70 -18.66
CA LYS A 244 9.38 -27.48 -19.13
C LYS A 244 7.91 -27.45 -18.67
N SER A 245 7.30 -28.62 -18.49
CA SER A 245 5.94 -28.74 -17.96
C SER A 245 5.84 -28.31 -16.51
N LEU A 246 6.83 -28.67 -15.67
CA LEU A 246 6.89 -28.23 -14.26
C LEU A 246 7.09 -26.73 -14.16
N THR A 247 8.02 -26.15 -14.93
CA THR A 247 8.20 -24.69 -14.97
C THR A 247 6.91 -23.98 -15.33
N LYS A 248 6.16 -24.45 -16.33
CA LYS A 248 4.84 -23.88 -16.67
C LYS A 248 3.82 -24.04 -15.56
N SER A 249 3.84 -25.14 -14.81
CA SER A 249 2.95 -25.34 -13.67
C SER A 249 3.27 -24.34 -12.53
N ILE A 250 4.54 -24.09 -12.26
CA ILE A 250 5.01 -23.10 -11.28
C ILE A 250 4.57 -21.69 -11.71
N GLU A 251 4.76 -21.33 -12.98
CA GLU A 251 4.29 -20.05 -13.52
C GLU A 251 2.77 -19.89 -13.43
N SER A 252 2.02 -20.98 -13.61
CA SER A 252 0.56 -20.96 -13.44
C SER A 252 0.16 -20.77 -11.98
N ALA A 253 0.90 -21.36 -11.04
CA ALA A 253 0.71 -21.11 -9.60
C ALA A 253 0.99 -19.64 -9.26
N GLN A 254 2.11 -19.07 -9.75
CA GLN A 254 2.41 -17.65 -9.56
C GLN A 254 1.31 -16.74 -10.11
N LYS A 255 0.82 -16.98 -11.33
CA LYS A 255 -0.29 -16.22 -11.91
C LYS A 255 -1.56 -16.27 -11.06
N LYS A 256 -1.85 -17.41 -10.43
CA LYS A 256 -2.99 -17.53 -9.52
C LYS A 256 -2.81 -16.69 -8.26
N VAL A 257 -1.59 -16.69 -7.68
CA VAL A 257 -1.26 -15.84 -6.53
C VAL A 257 -1.34 -14.37 -6.89
N GLU A 258 -0.74 -13.97 -8.03
CA GLU A 258 -0.80 -12.60 -8.56
C GLU A 258 -2.26 -12.14 -8.73
N GLY A 259 -3.13 -13.00 -9.28
CA GLY A 259 -4.57 -12.72 -9.42
C GLY A 259 -5.26 -12.52 -8.08
N ASN A 260 -5.08 -13.43 -7.13
CA ASN A 260 -5.65 -13.29 -5.78
C ASN A 260 -5.19 -12.01 -5.08
N ASN A 261 -3.89 -11.69 -5.19
CA ASN A 261 -3.34 -10.47 -4.59
C ASN A 261 -3.87 -9.20 -5.30
N PHE A 262 -4.07 -9.27 -6.62
CA PHE A 262 -4.71 -8.18 -7.38
C PHE A 262 -6.16 -7.97 -6.92
N ASP A 263 -6.95 -9.04 -6.80
CA ASP A 263 -8.34 -8.97 -6.35
C ASP A 263 -8.44 -8.38 -4.93
N MET A 264 -7.57 -8.80 -4.01
CA MET A 264 -7.51 -8.19 -2.67
C MET A 264 -7.19 -6.70 -2.73
N ARG A 265 -6.18 -6.29 -3.53
CA ARG A 265 -5.86 -4.85 -3.67
C ARG A 265 -6.99 -4.06 -4.32
N LYS A 266 -7.69 -4.65 -5.28
CA LYS A 266 -8.85 -4.05 -5.93
C LYS A 266 -10.00 -3.85 -4.94
N ASN A 267 -10.34 -4.86 -4.16
CA ASN A 267 -11.39 -4.75 -3.15
C ASN A 267 -11.07 -3.65 -2.14
N LEU A 268 -9.82 -3.59 -1.64
CA LEU A 268 -9.39 -2.50 -0.74
C LEU A 268 -9.55 -1.13 -1.40
N LEU A 269 -9.21 -1.02 -2.68
CA LEU A 269 -9.38 0.23 -3.43
C LEU A 269 -10.85 0.60 -3.60
N ASP A 270 -11.73 -0.37 -3.85
CA ASP A 270 -13.17 -0.13 -4.02
C ASP A 270 -13.79 0.41 -2.73
N TYR A 271 -13.41 -0.11 -1.56
CA TYR A 271 -13.78 0.48 -0.27
C TYR A 271 -13.22 1.90 -0.08
N ASP A 272 -11.93 2.10 -0.39
CA ASP A 272 -11.28 3.41 -0.24
C ASP A 272 -11.86 4.45 -1.21
N ASN A 273 -12.36 4.04 -2.37
CA ASN A 273 -13.00 4.93 -3.34
C ASN A 273 -14.25 5.62 -2.75
N VAL A 274 -15.02 4.93 -1.91
CA VAL A 274 -16.19 5.53 -1.23
C VAL A 274 -15.74 6.65 -0.31
N VAL A 275 -14.77 6.36 0.56
CA VAL A 275 -14.20 7.37 1.47
C VAL A 275 -13.51 8.50 0.70
N ASN A 276 -12.86 8.19 -0.41
CA ASN A 276 -12.18 9.18 -1.24
C ASN A 276 -13.15 10.16 -1.90
N GLU A 277 -14.33 9.70 -2.34
CA GLU A 277 -15.36 10.59 -2.88
C GLU A 277 -15.93 11.51 -1.78
N GLN A 278 -16.18 10.97 -0.58
CA GLN A 278 -16.58 11.77 0.58
C GLN A 278 -15.50 12.81 0.94
N ARG A 279 -14.23 12.41 0.91
CA ARG A 279 -13.08 13.31 1.13
C ARG A 279 -13.06 14.44 0.12
N ARG A 280 -13.29 14.15 -1.16
CA ARG A 280 -13.32 15.16 -2.21
C ARG A 280 -14.35 16.24 -1.91
N ILE A 281 -15.56 15.85 -1.53
CA ILE A 281 -16.67 16.77 -1.20
C ILE A 281 -16.29 17.63 0.02
N ILE A 282 -15.84 17.02 1.10
CA ILE A 282 -15.48 17.74 2.33
C ILE A 282 -14.28 18.68 2.09
N TYR A 283 -13.29 18.25 1.31
CA TYR A 283 -12.12 19.10 1.02
C TYR A 283 -12.44 20.24 0.05
N GLU A 284 -13.38 20.08 -0.86
CA GLU A 284 -13.90 21.18 -1.68
C GLU A 284 -14.59 22.24 -0.80
N GLN A 285 -15.45 21.82 0.14
CA GLN A 285 -16.05 22.73 1.12
C GLN A 285 -14.99 23.41 1.99
N ARG A 286 -14.03 22.65 2.49
CA ARG A 286 -12.93 23.17 3.29
C ARG A 286 -12.08 24.19 2.54
N ASN A 287 -11.75 23.93 1.28
CA ASN A 287 -11.00 24.85 0.43
C ASN A 287 -11.81 26.11 0.15
N THR A 288 -13.10 26.01 -0.06
CA THR A 288 -13.99 27.18 -0.21
C THR A 288 -13.91 28.10 1.01
N ILE A 289 -13.87 27.54 2.23
CA ILE A 289 -13.70 28.32 3.46
C ILE A 289 -12.30 28.98 3.53
N ILE A 290 -11.25 28.29 3.08
CA ILE A 290 -9.88 28.80 3.12
C ILE A 290 -9.67 29.93 2.10
N ASP A 291 -10.20 29.72 0.87
CA ASP A 291 -9.93 30.58 -0.27
C ASP A 291 -10.80 31.86 -0.28
N ASN A 292 -11.96 31.84 0.40
CA ASN A 292 -12.84 33.00 0.49
C ASN A 292 -12.44 33.92 1.66
N GLU A 293 -12.45 35.23 1.41
CA GLU A 293 -12.21 36.23 2.44
C GLU A 293 -13.35 36.24 3.48
N SER A 294 -14.59 36.05 3.05
CA SER A 294 -15.77 35.95 3.92
C SER A 294 -16.61 34.72 3.55
N ILE A 295 -17.10 34.02 4.57
CA ILE A 295 -18.01 32.87 4.45
C ILE A 295 -19.38 33.17 5.05
N HIS A 296 -19.63 34.45 5.35
CA HIS A 296 -20.80 34.91 6.08
C HIS A 296 -22.14 34.49 5.44
N ASP A 297 -22.26 34.68 4.13
CA ASP A 297 -23.46 34.25 3.39
C ASP A 297 -23.67 32.72 3.43
N SER A 298 -22.59 31.95 3.37
CA SER A 298 -22.66 30.49 3.49
C SER A 298 -23.11 30.04 4.88
N ILE A 299 -22.75 30.78 5.95
CA ILE A 299 -23.21 30.50 7.31
C ILE A 299 -24.72 30.78 7.42
N LYS A 300 -25.20 31.90 6.83
CA LYS A 300 -26.65 32.22 6.79
C LYS A 300 -27.44 31.15 6.03
N GLU A 301 -26.93 30.67 4.92
CA GLU A 301 -27.54 29.58 4.16
C GLU A 301 -27.57 28.29 5.00
N THR A 302 -26.50 28.01 5.74
CA THR A 302 -26.44 26.85 6.65
C THR A 302 -27.48 26.97 7.76
N PHE A 303 -27.69 28.15 8.35
CA PHE A 303 -28.76 28.35 9.31
C PHE A 303 -30.12 28.08 8.70
N ARG A 304 -30.39 28.58 7.50
CA ARG A 304 -31.66 28.36 6.81
C ARG A 304 -31.91 26.87 6.56
N ASN A 305 -30.91 26.16 6.02
CA ASN A 305 -31.04 24.72 5.75
C ASN A 305 -31.28 23.93 7.04
N THR A 306 -30.59 24.27 8.12
CA THR A 306 -30.74 23.62 9.43
C THR A 306 -32.13 23.85 10.01
N ILE A 307 -32.72 25.04 9.82
CA ILE A 307 -34.09 25.33 10.25
C ILE A 307 -35.12 24.62 9.37
N GLU A 308 -34.88 24.55 8.07
CA GLU A 308 -35.70 23.79 7.14
C GLU A 308 -35.74 22.30 7.53
N ASP A 309 -34.62 21.69 7.79
CA ASP A 309 -34.50 20.31 8.25
C ASP A 309 -35.21 20.09 9.59
N LEU A 310 -35.03 21.02 10.56
CA LEU A 310 -35.67 20.97 11.87
C LEU A 310 -37.21 21.03 11.75
N VAL A 311 -37.72 21.97 10.97
CA VAL A 311 -39.18 22.15 10.77
C VAL A 311 -39.77 20.97 10.02
N THR A 312 -39.10 20.49 8.96
CA THR A 312 -39.56 19.35 8.17
C THR A 312 -39.58 18.06 8.99
N ALA A 313 -38.58 17.84 9.86
CA ALA A 313 -38.53 16.68 10.75
C ALA A 313 -39.73 16.64 11.75
N HIS A 314 -40.25 17.81 12.13
CA HIS A 314 -41.39 17.95 13.04
C HIS A 314 -42.72 18.17 12.32
N SER A 315 -42.73 18.20 10.99
CA SER A 315 -43.93 18.34 10.16
C SER A 315 -44.45 16.97 9.73
N LYS A 316 -45.73 16.68 9.97
CA LYS A 316 -46.42 15.48 9.47
C LYS A 316 -47.47 15.89 8.47
N GLU A 317 -47.29 15.51 7.22
CA GLU A 317 -48.19 15.86 6.11
C GLU A 317 -48.45 17.38 5.99
N GLY A 318 -47.42 18.22 6.25
CA GLY A 318 -47.49 19.67 6.18
C GLY A 318 -48.20 20.32 7.40
N LYS A 319 -48.43 19.57 8.48
CA LYS A 319 -49.00 20.07 9.73
C LYS A 319 -48.06 19.89 10.89
N ILE A 320 -47.84 20.94 11.65
CA ILE A 320 -47.04 20.97 12.87
C ILE A 320 -48.00 20.98 14.07
N THR A 321 -47.81 20.05 15.00
CA THR A 321 -48.65 20.03 16.23
C THR A 321 -48.15 21.07 17.24
N GLU A 322 -48.98 21.42 18.24
CA GLU A 322 -48.56 22.33 19.31
C GLU A 322 -47.35 21.80 20.10
N SER A 323 -47.21 20.47 20.23
CA SER A 323 -46.05 19.84 20.89
C SER A 323 -44.81 20.01 20.05
N ASP A 324 -44.89 19.71 18.74
CA ASP A 324 -43.77 19.83 17.80
C ASP A 324 -43.29 21.29 17.70
N LEU A 325 -44.27 22.24 17.70
CA LEU A 325 -43.95 23.67 17.68
C LEU A 325 -43.15 24.12 18.92
N LYS A 326 -43.49 23.58 20.11
CA LYS A 326 -42.76 23.87 21.34
C LYS A 326 -41.33 23.33 21.30
N GLU A 327 -41.12 22.14 20.76
CA GLU A 327 -39.81 21.55 20.59
C GLU A 327 -38.94 22.37 19.62
N ILE A 328 -39.52 22.82 18.50
CA ILE A 328 -38.82 23.70 17.54
C ILE A 328 -38.43 25.03 18.24
N ILE A 329 -39.34 25.65 18.97
CA ILE A 329 -39.09 26.92 19.68
C ILE A 329 -37.99 26.75 20.72
N GLU A 330 -38.04 25.69 21.51
CA GLU A 330 -37.00 25.39 22.51
C GLU A 330 -35.66 25.19 21.87
N CYS A 331 -35.56 24.41 20.78
CA CYS A 331 -34.36 24.18 20.02
C CYS A 331 -33.78 25.49 19.47
N VAL A 332 -34.61 26.32 18.82
CA VAL A 332 -34.17 27.59 18.24
C VAL A 332 -33.70 28.57 19.32
N ASN A 333 -34.47 28.72 20.41
CA ASN A 333 -34.15 29.63 21.50
C ASN A 333 -32.87 29.22 22.28
N THR A 334 -32.58 27.93 22.32
CA THR A 334 -31.42 27.42 23.06
C THR A 334 -30.15 27.45 22.21
N ASN A 335 -30.23 27.06 20.94
CA ASN A 335 -29.06 26.84 20.11
C ASN A 335 -28.69 28.03 19.22
N PHE A 336 -29.68 28.83 18.79
CA PHE A 336 -29.44 29.87 17.78
C PHE A 336 -29.60 31.31 18.32
N LEU A 337 -30.56 31.55 19.18
CA LEU A 337 -30.92 32.90 19.63
C LEU A 337 -30.29 33.18 21.00
N LYS A 338 -29.61 34.32 21.12
CA LYS A 338 -29.02 34.77 22.38
C LYS A 338 -29.66 36.08 22.89
N SER A 339 -29.89 37.00 21.99
CA SER A 339 -30.42 38.37 22.32
C SER A 339 -31.91 38.45 22.22
N THR A 340 -32.54 37.67 21.38
CA THR A 340 -33.98 37.62 21.15
C THR A 340 -34.54 36.26 21.49
N LYS A 341 -35.85 36.14 21.68
CA LYS A 341 -36.52 34.86 21.90
C LYS A 341 -37.80 34.79 21.10
N VAL A 342 -38.01 33.65 20.45
CA VAL A 342 -39.27 33.30 19.77
C VAL A 342 -40.30 32.91 20.80
N LYS A 343 -41.53 33.45 20.66
CA LYS A 343 -42.67 33.12 21.49
C LYS A 343 -43.71 32.33 20.69
N GLU A 344 -44.41 31.42 21.36
CA GLU A 344 -45.43 30.54 20.73
C GLU A 344 -46.53 31.34 20.01
N ASN A 345 -46.89 32.51 20.56
CA ASN A 345 -47.96 33.35 19.97
C ASN A 345 -47.57 33.96 18.62
N ASP A 346 -46.26 34.10 18.34
CA ASP A 346 -45.76 34.70 17.10
C ASP A 346 -45.82 33.71 15.91
N LEU A 347 -46.07 32.43 16.19
CA LEU A 347 -45.96 31.34 15.22
C LEU A 347 -47.27 30.58 14.95
N LYS A 348 -48.37 30.85 15.73
CA LYS A 348 -49.59 30.02 15.74
C LYS A 348 -50.33 29.90 14.41
N ASP A 349 -50.17 30.85 13.49
CA ASP A 349 -50.90 30.91 12.23
C ASP A 349 -49.96 30.79 10.99
N LEU A 350 -48.70 30.38 11.18
CA LEU A 350 -47.78 30.25 10.09
C LEU A 350 -47.81 28.84 9.48
N ASP A 351 -47.87 28.78 8.16
CA ASP A 351 -47.57 27.54 7.45
C ASP A 351 -46.08 27.20 7.51
N GLU A 352 -45.73 25.98 7.14
CA GLU A 352 -44.35 25.45 7.20
C GLU A 352 -43.36 26.39 6.52
N GLY A 353 -43.65 26.87 5.30
CA GLY A 353 -42.73 27.76 4.56
C GLY A 353 -42.57 29.12 5.23
N LYS A 354 -43.63 29.71 5.76
CA LYS A 354 -43.54 30.99 6.49
C LYS A 354 -42.85 30.84 7.84
N LEU A 355 -43.02 29.69 8.49
CA LEU A 355 -42.31 29.38 9.73
C LEU A 355 -40.80 29.33 9.51
N ILE A 356 -40.35 28.63 8.46
CA ILE A 356 -38.93 28.56 8.09
C ILE A 356 -38.38 29.96 7.79
N GLU A 357 -39.09 30.77 7.00
CA GLU A 357 -38.67 32.12 6.66
C GLU A 357 -38.59 33.04 7.88
N TYR A 358 -39.57 32.97 8.76
CA TYR A 358 -39.62 33.77 9.99
C TYR A 358 -38.46 33.42 10.94
N LEU A 359 -38.27 32.13 11.21
CA LEU A 359 -37.19 31.67 12.09
C LEU A 359 -35.79 31.96 11.50
N SER A 360 -35.61 31.76 10.21
CA SER A 360 -34.36 32.06 9.52
C SER A 360 -34.06 33.57 9.58
N THR A 361 -35.03 34.42 9.39
CA THR A 361 -34.85 35.88 9.49
C THR A 361 -34.46 36.30 10.90
N MET A 362 -35.17 35.79 11.92
CA MET A 362 -34.80 36.08 13.32
C MET A 362 -33.40 35.64 13.70
N ILE A 363 -32.98 34.47 13.23
CA ILE A 363 -31.63 33.95 13.50
C ILE A 363 -30.59 34.84 12.81
N ASN A 364 -30.84 35.20 11.54
CA ASN A 364 -29.92 36.08 10.81
C ASN A 364 -29.80 37.44 11.46
N ASP A 365 -30.93 38.05 11.92
CA ASP A 365 -30.91 39.34 12.60
C ASP A 365 -30.14 39.28 13.94
N ASP A 366 -30.33 38.22 14.75
CA ASP A 366 -29.60 38.02 16.01
C ASP A 366 -28.11 37.78 15.75
N TYR A 367 -27.77 37.10 14.66
CA TYR A 367 -26.41 36.86 14.22
C TYR A 367 -25.73 38.14 13.77
N GLU A 368 -26.39 38.96 12.92
CA GLU A 368 -25.85 40.29 12.51
C GLU A 368 -25.61 41.22 13.70
N LEU A 369 -26.47 41.19 14.69
CA LEU A 369 -26.26 41.96 15.92
C LEU A 369 -24.99 41.54 16.68
N LYS A 370 -24.65 40.27 16.68
CA LYS A 370 -23.42 39.76 17.30
C LYS A 370 -22.16 40.18 16.56
N ILE A 371 -22.22 40.29 15.25
CA ILE A 371 -21.07 40.62 14.39
C ILE A 371 -20.74 42.12 14.46
N LYS A 372 -21.76 42.96 14.59
CA LYS A 372 -21.66 44.43 14.45
C LYS A 372 -20.55 45.08 15.31
N ASP A 373 -20.28 44.48 16.47
CA ASP A 373 -19.31 45.01 17.42
C ASP A 373 -18.05 44.15 17.57
N ALA A 374 -17.87 43.13 16.71
CA ALA A 374 -16.75 42.18 16.81
C ALA A 374 -15.72 42.41 15.68
N PRO A 375 -14.57 43.06 15.95
CA PRO A 375 -13.53 43.17 14.94
C PRO A 375 -12.94 41.80 14.57
N ASN A 376 -12.67 41.57 13.28
CA ASN A 376 -12.11 40.34 12.73
C ASN A 376 -13.03 39.12 12.88
N PHE A 377 -14.34 39.29 12.91
CA PHE A 377 -15.28 38.19 13.07
C PHE A 377 -15.22 37.19 11.91
N GLU A 378 -14.92 37.64 10.69
CA GLU A 378 -14.77 36.78 9.50
C GLU A 378 -13.63 35.75 9.66
N GLU A 379 -12.53 36.13 10.29
CA GLU A 379 -11.43 35.20 10.59
C GLU A 379 -11.86 34.18 11.65
N PHE A 380 -12.63 34.61 12.64
CA PHE A 380 -13.20 33.73 13.66
C PHE A 380 -14.20 32.75 13.04
N GLU A 381 -15.10 33.20 12.15
CA GLU A 381 -16.03 32.33 11.42
C GLU A 381 -15.31 31.22 10.66
N ARG A 382 -14.29 31.58 9.89
CA ARG A 382 -13.46 30.62 9.13
C ARG A 382 -12.77 29.64 10.06
N ALA A 383 -12.14 30.12 11.12
CA ALA A 383 -11.39 29.26 12.05
C ALA A 383 -12.30 28.24 12.76
N ILE A 384 -13.49 28.68 13.23
CA ILE A 384 -14.47 27.79 13.87
C ILE A 384 -15.05 26.80 12.88
N SER A 385 -15.44 27.25 11.67
CA SER A 385 -15.97 26.37 10.63
C SER A 385 -14.98 25.29 10.22
N LEU A 386 -13.71 25.64 10.00
CA LEU A 386 -12.66 24.66 9.70
C LEU A 386 -12.46 23.67 10.84
N ARG A 387 -12.43 24.14 12.08
CA ARG A 387 -12.27 23.27 13.25
C ARG A 387 -13.41 22.26 13.38
N ILE A 388 -14.66 22.70 13.15
CA ILE A 388 -15.83 21.81 13.22
C ILE A 388 -15.77 20.76 12.10
N ILE A 389 -15.51 21.19 10.85
CA ILE A 389 -15.39 20.29 9.71
C ILE A 389 -14.29 19.26 9.96
N ASP A 390 -13.10 19.70 10.40
CA ASP A 390 -11.97 18.80 10.65
C ASP A 390 -12.28 17.79 11.77
N SER A 391 -12.95 18.22 12.85
CA SER A 391 -13.34 17.31 13.94
C SER A 391 -14.37 16.28 13.49
N LEU A 392 -15.43 16.70 12.82
CA LEU A 392 -16.48 15.81 12.33
C LEU A 392 -15.96 14.86 11.25
N TRP A 393 -15.02 15.32 10.42
CA TRP A 393 -14.38 14.48 9.42
C TRP A 393 -13.55 13.35 10.06
N VAL A 394 -12.79 13.63 11.10
CA VAL A 394 -12.03 12.61 11.85
C VAL A 394 -12.97 11.60 12.51
N GLU A 395 -14.06 12.05 13.13
CA GLU A 395 -15.08 11.16 13.71
C GLU A 395 -15.72 10.28 12.65
N HIS A 396 -16.05 10.84 11.49
CA HIS A 396 -16.60 10.10 10.36
C HIS A 396 -15.63 9.03 9.84
N LEU A 397 -14.34 9.35 9.69
CA LEU A 397 -13.32 8.37 9.28
C LEU A 397 -13.22 7.20 10.27
N ASN A 398 -13.24 7.48 11.57
CA ASN A 398 -13.23 6.44 12.60
C ASN A 398 -14.49 5.55 12.52
N ALA A 399 -15.67 6.14 12.29
CA ALA A 399 -16.91 5.39 12.11
C ALA A 399 -16.86 4.50 10.85
N MET A 400 -16.29 5.01 9.74
CA MET A 400 -16.12 4.24 8.49
C MET A 400 -15.12 3.09 8.66
N GLU A 401 -14.07 3.29 9.46
CA GLU A 401 -13.11 2.22 9.76
C GLU A 401 -13.76 1.11 10.61
N GLY A 402 -14.51 1.48 11.64
CA GLY A 402 -15.28 0.51 12.42
C GLY A 402 -16.33 -0.26 11.60
N LEU A 403 -16.98 0.40 10.63
CA LEU A 403 -17.89 -0.28 9.70
C LEU A 403 -17.15 -1.30 8.83
N LYS A 404 -15.95 -0.95 8.33
CA LYS A 404 -15.13 -1.81 7.50
C LYS A 404 -14.62 -3.06 8.24
N GLU A 405 -14.35 -2.94 9.55
CA GLU A 405 -13.95 -4.08 10.39
C GLU A 405 -15.11 -5.06 10.65
N GLY A 406 -16.36 -4.59 10.53
CA GLY A 406 -17.57 -5.39 10.74
C GLY A 406 -18.06 -6.14 9.50
N ILE A 407 -17.48 -5.88 8.33
CA ILE A 407 -17.77 -6.54 7.04
C ILE A 407 -16.75 -7.63 6.75
#